data_dce13026f87231227288c920027996e6
#
_entry.id   dce13026f87231227288c920027996e6
#
_cell.length_a   1.000
_cell.length_b   1.000
_cell.length_c   1.000
_cell.angle_alpha   90.00
_cell.angle_beta   90.00
_cell.angle_gamma   90.00
#
_symmetry.space_group_name_H-M   'P 1'
#
loop_
_entity.id
_entity.type
_entity.pdbx_description
1 polymer ?
#
loop_
_entity_poly.entity_id
_entity_poly.type
_entity_poly.pdbx_seq_one_letter_code
_entity_poly.pdbx_strand_id
1 'polypeptide(L)'
;MIERESVQRYLRRLVPLPTSLKPEGVLKEEIKCVLFDIYGTLFVSGSGDISLADKKSPEMEEIARLLTKYSIRKSPQTLLDEFYRTIKARHQKLRNKDLDFPEVKIDRIWRKVLSIDDTTIIRQFAVEFELIVNPVYPMPNLEIMLSACRDQRKLMGIISNAQFYTAYLFKWFLGSDLKGLGFDPDLVYYSYKLEIAKPSAMLFQIAAQKLKERGILPLNVLYIGNDMLNDIYPAKDTGFQTALFAGDRRSLRLRVDDLRCKDLNADLVITDLDQLIPHLV
;
A
#
# COMPACT_ATOMS: atom_id res chain seq x y z
N MET A 1 11.03 2.46 -17.18
CA MET A 1 10.96 2.37 -15.70
C MET A 1 11.74 3.55 -15.14
N ILE A 2 11.32 4.09 -13.98
CA ILE A 2 12.09 5.16 -13.32
C ILE A 2 13.20 4.50 -12.54
N GLU A 3 14.45 4.84 -12.84
CA GLU A 3 15.61 4.22 -12.22
C GLU A 3 15.86 4.81 -10.82
N ARG A 4 16.47 4.02 -9.93
CA ARG A 4 16.73 4.37 -8.53
C ARG A 4 17.56 5.65 -8.40
N GLU A 5 18.56 5.81 -9.25
CA GLU A 5 19.50 6.94 -9.26
C GLU A 5 18.77 8.27 -9.41
N SER A 6 17.70 8.31 -10.23
CA SER A 6 16.93 9.54 -10.49
C SER A 6 16.12 10.01 -9.28
N VAL A 7 15.85 9.12 -8.32
CA VAL A 7 15.07 9.38 -7.10
C VAL A 7 15.87 9.22 -5.81
N GLN A 8 17.16 8.87 -5.90
CA GLN A 8 18.03 8.54 -4.77
C GLN A 8 17.97 9.57 -3.63
N ARG A 9 17.87 10.86 -3.96
CA ARG A 9 17.81 11.95 -2.97
C ARG A 9 16.58 11.93 -2.07
N TYR A 10 15.51 11.25 -2.51
CA TYR A 10 14.25 11.11 -1.77
C TYR A 10 14.19 9.83 -0.95
N LEU A 11 15.07 8.85 -1.23
CA LEU A 11 15.08 7.56 -0.55
C LEU A 11 15.80 7.72 0.81
N ARG A 12 15.03 8.05 1.84
CA ARG A 12 15.54 8.28 3.20
C ARG A 12 15.26 7.06 4.06
N ARG A 13 16.22 6.70 4.93
CA ARG A 13 16.00 5.65 5.92
C ARG A 13 14.90 6.08 6.89
N LEU A 14 13.90 5.23 7.04
CA LEU A 14 12.85 5.35 8.04
C LEU A 14 12.90 4.17 8.98
N VAL A 15 12.75 4.44 10.28
CA VAL A 15 12.66 3.41 11.31
C VAL A 15 11.22 3.37 11.78
N PRO A 16 10.58 2.20 11.90
CA PRO A 16 9.22 2.10 12.43
C PRO A 16 9.18 2.59 13.87
N LEU A 17 8.06 3.19 14.26
CA LEU A 17 7.79 3.62 15.63
C LEU A 17 7.03 2.51 16.36
N PRO A 18 7.55 1.99 17.48
CA PRO A 18 6.88 0.90 18.21
C PRO A 18 5.44 1.25 18.59
N THR A 19 4.57 0.25 18.58
CA THR A 19 3.20 0.34 19.11
C THR A 19 3.14 -0.23 20.51
N SER A 20 1.97 -0.08 21.17
CA SER A 20 1.70 -0.73 22.46
C SER A 20 1.17 -2.16 22.34
N LEU A 21 0.84 -2.60 21.13
CA LEU A 21 0.33 -3.94 20.90
C LEU A 21 1.45 -4.98 21.07
N LYS A 22 1.05 -6.18 21.49
CA LYS A 22 1.94 -7.33 21.62
C LYS A 22 1.55 -8.41 20.61
N PRO A 23 2.51 -9.22 20.15
CA PRO A 23 2.20 -10.38 19.35
C PRO A 23 1.24 -11.33 20.09
N GLU A 24 0.17 -11.74 19.41
CA GLU A 24 -0.82 -12.65 19.96
C GLU A 24 -1.62 -13.35 18.87
N GLY A 25 -2.41 -14.35 19.23
CA GLY A 25 -3.29 -15.07 18.34
C GLY A 25 -2.69 -16.36 17.79
N VAL A 26 -3.47 -17.06 16.98
CA VAL A 26 -3.10 -18.33 16.35
C VAL A 26 -3.87 -18.51 15.04
N LEU A 27 -3.21 -19.06 14.03
CA LEU A 27 -3.86 -19.50 12.80
C LEU A 27 -4.53 -20.85 13.01
N LYS A 28 -5.68 -21.05 12.39
CA LYS A 28 -6.53 -22.25 12.55
C LYS A 28 -6.21 -23.33 11.53
N GLU A 29 -5.76 -22.90 10.34
CA GLU A 29 -5.54 -23.79 9.22
C GLU A 29 -4.15 -23.56 8.59
N GLU A 30 -3.64 -24.57 7.91
CA GLU A 30 -2.40 -24.48 7.13
C GLU A 30 -2.46 -23.36 6.11
N ILE A 31 -1.42 -22.55 6.05
CA ILE A 31 -1.27 -21.48 5.06
C ILE A 31 -0.61 -22.03 3.80
N LYS A 32 -1.26 -21.82 2.64
CA LYS A 32 -0.76 -22.14 1.30
C LYS A 32 -0.43 -20.89 0.49
N CYS A 33 -1.08 -19.77 0.82
CA CYS A 33 -0.87 -18.48 0.17
C CYS A 33 -0.81 -17.36 1.21
N VAL A 34 0.11 -16.41 1.01
CA VAL A 34 0.22 -15.20 1.82
C VAL A 34 0.00 -13.98 0.92
N LEU A 35 -0.99 -13.17 1.24
CA LEU A 35 -1.30 -11.93 0.55
C LEU A 35 -0.95 -10.76 1.46
N PHE A 36 -0.32 -9.73 0.89
CA PHE A 36 0.22 -8.61 1.66
C PHE A 36 -0.39 -7.28 1.23
N ASP A 37 -0.66 -6.40 2.19
CA ASP A 37 -0.63 -4.97 1.94
C ASP A 37 0.82 -4.48 1.84
N ILE A 38 1.02 -3.25 1.35
CA ILE A 38 2.37 -2.69 1.12
C ILE A 38 2.68 -1.58 2.12
N TYR A 39 1.93 -0.47 2.07
CA TYR A 39 2.24 0.72 2.85
C TYR A 39 1.86 0.56 4.32
N GLY A 40 2.84 0.65 5.22
CA GLY A 40 2.64 0.38 6.63
C GLY A 40 2.73 -1.10 7.01
N THR A 41 2.90 -1.99 6.03
CA THR A 41 3.03 -3.45 6.22
C THR A 41 4.39 -3.96 5.74
N LEU A 42 4.66 -3.97 4.45
CA LEU A 42 5.98 -4.33 3.89
C LEU A 42 6.95 -3.16 3.88
N PHE A 43 6.43 -1.95 3.77
CA PHE A 43 7.22 -0.72 3.78
C PHE A 43 6.70 0.24 4.85
N VAL A 44 7.62 0.80 5.64
CA VAL A 44 7.34 1.97 6.47
C VAL A 44 6.81 3.07 5.58
N SER A 45 5.74 3.72 5.98
CA SER A 45 5.13 4.85 5.28
C SER A 45 5.20 6.09 6.17
N GLY A 46 5.82 7.16 5.66
CA GLY A 46 6.06 8.37 6.43
C GLY A 46 4.83 9.27 6.57
N SER A 47 3.87 9.18 5.65
CA SER A 47 2.65 9.97 5.72
C SER A 47 1.57 9.23 6.49
N GLY A 48 1.13 9.82 7.58
CA GLY A 48 -0.15 9.42 8.18
C GLY A 48 -1.34 9.82 7.31
N ASP A 49 -1.37 11.07 6.88
CA ASP A 49 -2.41 11.65 6.01
C ASP A 49 -1.87 12.96 5.42
N ILE A 50 -1.76 13.03 4.10
CA ILE A 50 -1.26 14.21 3.37
C ILE A 50 -2.17 15.43 3.59
N SER A 51 -3.44 15.23 3.93
CA SER A 51 -4.42 16.31 4.14
C SER A 51 -4.09 17.22 5.34
N LEU A 52 -3.17 16.80 6.22
CA LEU A 52 -2.78 17.51 7.44
C LEU A 52 -1.43 18.26 7.35
N ALA A 53 -0.81 18.32 6.17
CA ALA A 53 0.45 19.03 5.99
C ALA A 53 0.32 20.52 6.36
N ASP A 54 1.03 20.94 7.41
CA ASP A 54 1.11 22.33 7.82
C ASP A 54 1.80 23.16 6.73
N LYS A 55 1.30 24.37 6.45
CA LYS A 55 1.78 25.27 5.38
C LYS A 55 3.26 25.67 5.48
N LYS A 56 3.93 25.34 6.57
CA LYS A 56 5.36 25.61 6.82
C LYS A 56 6.19 24.35 6.99
N SER A 57 5.69 23.18 6.56
CA SER A 57 6.42 21.92 6.71
C SER A 57 7.60 21.82 5.73
N PRO A 58 8.66 21.06 6.04
CA PRO A 58 9.77 20.79 5.12
C PRO A 58 9.33 20.27 3.76
N GLU A 59 8.21 19.55 3.70
CA GLU A 59 7.62 19.05 2.47
C GLU A 59 7.21 20.18 1.52
N MET A 60 6.72 21.32 2.04
CA MET A 60 6.34 22.47 1.19
C MET A 60 7.52 23.08 0.47
N GLU A 61 8.70 23.12 1.10
CA GLU A 61 9.92 23.59 0.44
C GLU A 61 10.39 22.61 -0.64
N GLU A 62 10.33 21.31 -0.37
CA GLU A 62 10.68 20.29 -1.35
C GLU A 62 9.71 20.31 -2.56
N ILE A 63 8.40 20.52 -2.31
CA ILE A 63 7.41 20.71 -3.38
C ILE A 63 7.75 21.98 -4.20
N ALA A 64 8.16 23.08 -3.56
CA ALA A 64 8.57 24.29 -4.27
C ALA A 64 9.78 24.04 -5.18
N ARG A 65 10.78 23.28 -4.69
CA ARG A 65 11.95 22.86 -5.48
C ARG A 65 11.54 21.94 -6.65
N LEU A 66 10.60 21.03 -6.40
CA LEU A 66 10.04 20.15 -7.44
C LEU A 66 9.35 20.97 -8.53
N LEU A 67 8.53 21.94 -8.18
CA LEU A 67 7.86 22.84 -9.13
C LEU A 67 8.85 23.61 -9.98
N THR A 68 9.92 24.13 -9.36
CA THR A 68 11.02 24.83 -10.06
C THR A 68 11.73 23.89 -11.05
N LYS A 69 12.04 22.65 -10.64
CA LYS A 69 12.68 21.63 -11.48
C LYS A 69 11.90 21.38 -12.78
N TYR A 70 10.57 21.35 -12.69
CA TYR A 70 9.69 21.09 -13.83
C TYR A 70 9.16 22.36 -14.50
N SER A 71 9.69 23.54 -14.14
CA SER A 71 9.27 24.85 -14.68
C SER A 71 7.77 25.14 -14.52
N ILE A 72 7.16 24.62 -13.44
CA ILE A 72 5.74 24.78 -13.14
C ILE A 72 5.53 26.08 -12.35
N ARG A 73 4.78 27.02 -12.93
CA ARG A 73 4.50 28.35 -12.34
C ARG A 73 3.27 28.30 -11.41
N LYS A 74 3.37 27.53 -10.32
CA LYS A 74 2.34 27.43 -9.26
C LYS A 74 3.02 27.52 -7.91
N SER A 75 2.29 28.00 -6.89
CA SER A 75 2.73 27.81 -5.51
C SER A 75 2.48 26.37 -5.06
N PRO A 76 3.23 25.83 -4.09
CA PRO A 76 2.95 24.53 -3.50
C PRO A 76 1.51 24.39 -3.02
N GLN A 77 0.96 25.41 -2.35
CA GLN A 77 -0.42 25.39 -1.88
C GLN A 77 -1.43 25.29 -3.02
N THR A 78 -1.24 26.10 -4.08
CA THR A 78 -2.13 26.04 -5.26
C THR A 78 -2.09 24.68 -5.92
N LEU A 79 -0.90 24.07 -6.01
CA LEU A 79 -0.74 22.71 -6.55
C LEU A 79 -1.54 21.69 -5.73
N LEU A 80 -1.40 21.71 -4.39
CA LEU A 80 -2.09 20.79 -3.49
C LEU A 80 -3.61 20.98 -3.56
N ASP A 81 -4.09 22.22 -3.53
CA ASP A 81 -5.52 22.53 -3.62
C ASP A 81 -6.14 22.02 -4.93
N GLU A 82 -5.45 22.21 -6.07
CA GLU A 82 -5.90 21.69 -7.36
C GLU A 82 -5.84 20.16 -7.42
N PHE A 83 -4.80 19.57 -6.85
CA PHE A 83 -4.62 18.13 -6.79
C PHE A 83 -5.77 17.45 -6.04
N TYR A 84 -6.04 17.89 -4.78
CA TYR A 84 -7.12 17.30 -3.98
C TYR A 84 -8.50 17.58 -4.56
N ARG A 85 -8.74 18.78 -5.09
CA ARG A 85 -9.99 19.10 -5.78
C ARG A 85 -10.22 18.20 -6.99
N THR A 86 -9.17 17.91 -7.76
CA THR A 86 -9.24 17.05 -8.94
C THR A 86 -9.54 15.60 -8.56
N ILE A 87 -8.90 15.08 -7.50
CA ILE A 87 -9.17 13.75 -6.94
C ILE A 87 -10.62 13.67 -6.47
N LYS A 88 -11.07 14.62 -5.65
CA LYS A 88 -12.44 14.66 -5.12
C LYS A 88 -13.49 14.66 -6.22
N ALA A 89 -13.30 15.49 -7.25
CA ALA A 89 -14.19 15.54 -8.40
C ALA A 89 -14.21 14.22 -9.19
N ARG A 90 -13.06 13.53 -9.32
CA ARG A 90 -12.99 12.22 -9.97
C ARG A 90 -13.70 11.15 -9.15
N HIS A 91 -13.48 11.10 -7.84
CA HIS A 91 -14.17 10.17 -6.93
C HIS A 91 -15.69 10.34 -7.02
N GLN A 92 -16.19 11.59 -6.97
CA GLN A 92 -17.62 11.86 -7.09
C GLN A 92 -18.18 11.35 -8.43
N LYS A 93 -17.46 11.59 -9.53
CA LYS A 93 -17.86 11.08 -10.86
C LYS A 93 -17.88 9.55 -10.93
N LEU A 94 -17.00 8.86 -10.21
CA LEU A 94 -16.92 7.40 -10.17
C LEU A 94 -18.03 6.82 -9.26
N ARG A 95 -18.31 7.44 -8.12
CA ARG A 95 -19.43 7.05 -7.23
C ARG A 95 -20.79 7.13 -7.92
N ASN A 96 -20.98 8.12 -8.78
CA ASN A 96 -22.20 8.22 -9.60
C ASN A 96 -22.37 7.06 -10.60
N LYS A 97 -21.40 6.11 -10.66
CA LYS A 97 -21.43 4.88 -11.45
C LYS A 97 -21.51 3.63 -10.58
N ASP A 98 -22.06 3.75 -9.36
CA ASP A 98 -22.24 2.68 -8.38
C ASP A 98 -20.93 2.02 -7.89
N LEU A 99 -19.83 2.78 -7.90
CA LEU A 99 -18.56 2.34 -7.31
C LEU A 99 -18.43 2.89 -5.87
N ASP A 100 -18.58 2.02 -4.86
CA ASP A 100 -18.58 2.41 -3.44
C ASP A 100 -17.24 3.00 -2.98
N PHE A 101 -16.12 2.42 -3.43
CA PHE A 101 -14.77 2.81 -3.05
C PHE A 101 -13.91 3.07 -4.30
N PRO A 102 -14.16 4.19 -5.02
CA PRO A 102 -13.46 4.47 -6.25
C PRO A 102 -11.99 4.83 -6.00
N GLU A 103 -11.11 4.31 -6.84
CA GLU A 103 -9.71 4.69 -6.89
C GLU A 103 -9.40 5.51 -8.16
N VAL A 104 -8.43 6.40 -8.07
CA VAL A 104 -7.98 7.21 -9.21
C VAL A 104 -6.69 6.66 -9.81
N LYS A 105 -6.44 6.95 -11.09
CA LYS A 105 -5.12 6.80 -11.71
C LYS A 105 -4.37 8.11 -11.53
N ILE A 106 -3.38 8.13 -10.66
CA ILE A 106 -2.72 9.35 -10.24
C ILE A 106 -1.99 10.08 -11.37
N ASP A 107 -1.48 9.35 -12.37
CA ASP A 107 -0.90 9.94 -13.57
C ASP A 107 -1.91 10.77 -14.38
N ARG A 108 -3.18 10.34 -14.42
CA ARG A 108 -4.27 11.09 -15.05
C ARG A 108 -4.66 12.35 -14.25
N ILE A 109 -4.57 12.28 -12.92
CA ILE A 109 -4.80 13.44 -12.05
C ILE A 109 -3.70 14.47 -12.31
N TRP A 110 -2.42 14.04 -12.28
CA TRP A 110 -1.30 14.93 -12.54
C TRP A 110 -1.32 15.54 -13.94
N ARG A 111 -1.67 14.77 -14.98
CA ARG A 111 -1.86 15.31 -16.34
C ARG A 111 -2.80 16.52 -16.35
N LYS A 112 -3.92 16.41 -15.63
CA LYS A 112 -4.91 17.49 -15.54
C LYS A 112 -4.41 18.67 -14.71
N VAL A 113 -3.78 18.42 -13.57
CA VAL A 113 -3.31 19.46 -12.64
C VAL A 113 -2.15 20.25 -13.24
N LEU A 114 -1.24 19.58 -13.92
CA LEU A 114 -0.05 20.19 -14.51
C LEU A 114 -0.30 20.76 -15.91
N SER A 115 -1.38 20.33 -16.57
CA SER A 115 -1.64 20.65 -17.99
C SER A 115 -0.47 20.28 -18.91
N ILE A 116 0.13 19.11 -18.64
CA ILE A 116 1.24 18.53 -19.40
C ILE A 116 0.74 17.24 -20.03
N ASP A 117 1.10 17.00 -21.32
CA ASP A 117 0.71 15.78 -22.04
C ASP A 117 1.82 14.73 -22.10
N ASP A 118 3.07 15.09 -21.80
CA ASP A 118 4.18 14.14 -21.76
C ASP A 118 4.05 13.17 -20.58
N THR A 119 3.75 11.92 -20.90
CA THR A 119 3.54 10.85 -19.91
C THR A 119 4.81 10.56 -19.10
N THR A 120 6.00 10.73 -19.68
CA THR A 120 7.27 10.48 -18.99
C THR A 120 7.48 11.53 -17.92
N ILE A 121 7.29 12.80 -18.27
CA ILE A 121 7.39 13.93 -17.33
C ILE A 121 6.36 13.78 -16.21
N ILE A 122 5.10 13.49 -16.56
CA ILE A 122 4.03 13.30 -15.58
C ILE A 122 4.37 12.19 -14.59
N ARG A 123 4.83 11.05 -15.06
CA ARG A 123 5.18 9.92 -14.19
C ARG A 123 6.39 10.21 -13.32
N GLN A 124 7.41 10.85 -13.87
CA GLN A 124 8.57 11.26 -13.08
C GLN A 124 8.17 12.24 -11.98
N PHE A 125 7.38 13.27 -12.32
CA PHE A 125 6.84 14.23 -11.35
C PHE A 125 6.02 13.52 -10.26
N ALA A 126 5.09 12.64 -10.65
CA ALA A 126 4.23 11.92 -9.70
C ALA A 126 5.03 11.08 -8.70
N VAL A 127 6.09 10.42 -9.15
CA VAL A 127 6.99 9.63 -8.31
C VAL A 127 7.76 10.53 -7.34
N GLU A 128 8.36 11.60 -7.82
CA GLU A 128 9.13 12.52 -6.97
C GLU A 128 8.22 13.21 -5.95
N PHE A 129 7.03 13.63 -6.37
CA PHE A 129 6.03 14.19 -5.47
C PHE A 129 5.64 13.19 -4.37
N GLU A 130 5.32 11.94 -4.75
CA GLU A 130 4.97 10.90 -3.78
C GLU A 130 6.08 10.69 -2.75
N LEU A 131 7.34 10.56 -3.20
CA LEU A 131 8.47 10.34 -2.29
C LEU A 131 8.77 11.54 -1.37
N ILE A 132 8.37 12.75 -1.77
CA ILE A 132 8.43 13.94 -0.91
C ILE A 132 7.37 13.86 0.20
N VAL A 133 6.11 13.60 -0.18
CA VAL A 133 4.97 13.66 0.75
C VAL A 133 4.77 12.37 1.54
N ASN A 134 5.22 11.26 1.01
CA ASN A 134 5.15 9.93 1.63
C ASN A 134 6.49 9.19 1.46
N PRO A 135 7.52 9.58 2.20
CA PRO A 135 8.77 8.82 2.20
C PRO A 135 8.52 7.40 2.68
N VAL A 136 9.17 6.42 2.04
CA VAL A 136 9.00 4.99 2.31
C VAL A 136 10.34 4.31 2.50
N TYR A 137 10.36 3.25 3.31
CA TYR A 137 11.54 2.42 3.54
C TYR A 137 11.10 0.98 3.85
N PRO A 138 11.86 -0.07 3.49
CA PRO A 138 11.52 -1.44 3.85
C PRO A 138 11.31 -1.61 5.35
N MET A 139 10.30 -2.38 5.75
CA MET A 139 10.15 -2.80 7.14
C MET A 139 11.32 -3.70 7.55
N PRO A 140 11.73 -3.68 8.81
CA PRO A 140 12.68 -4.66 9.33
C PRO A 140 12.26 -6.09 8.97
N ASN A 141 13.23 -6.96 8.75
CA ASN A 141 13.06 -8.38 8.46
C ASN A 141 12.22 -8.71 7.19
N LEU A 142 11.92 -7.72 6.33
CA LEU A 142 11.16 -7.94 5.09
C LEU A 142 11.78 -9.03 4.21
N GLU A 143 13.09 -8.93 3.92
CA GLU A 143 13.77 -9.90 3.04
C GLU A 143 13.82 -11.31 3.67
N ILE A 144 14.03 -11.39 4.99
CA ILE A 144 14.04 -12.63 5.75
C ILE A 144 12.68 -13.32 5.66
N MET A 145 11.61 -12.58 5.90
CA MET A 145 10.24 -13.09 5.82
C MET A 145 9.89 -13.55 4.39
N LEU A 146 10.23 -12.77 3.36
CA LEU A 146 9.99 -13.16 1.96
C LEU A 146 10.78 -14.42 1.59
N SER A 147 12.02 -14.58 2.08
CA SER A 147 12.81 -15.79 1.88
C SER A 147 12.11 -17.00 2.52
N ALA A 148 11.68 -16.87 3.77
CA ALA A 148 10.98 -17.95 4.47
C ALA A 148 9.70 -18.37 3.74
N CYS A 149 8.91 -17.43 3.19
CA CYS A 149 7.75 -17.77 2.36
C CYS A 149 8.15 -18.61 1.13
N ARG A 150 9.24 -18.25 0.44
CA ARG A 150 9.74 -19.03 -0.72
C ARG A 150 10.23 -20.41 -0.30
N ASP A 151 11.03 -20.48 0.76
CA ASP A 151 11.62 -21.73 1.26
C ASP A 151 10.52 -22.74 1.68
N GLN A 152 9.44 -22.21 2.25
CA GLN A 152 8.22 -22.96 2.60
C GLN A 152 7.24 -23.13 1.42
N ARG A 153 7.64 -22.73 0.21
CA ARG A 153 6.85 -22.85 -1.03
C ARG A 153 5.46 -22.23 -0.95
N LYS A 154 5.29 -21.17 -0.14
CA LYS A 154 4.02 -20.44 -0.06
C LYS A 154 3.84 -19.57 -1.29
N LEU A 155 2.66 -19.59 -1.90
CA LEU A 155 2.32 -18.57 -2.90
C LEU A 155 2.30 -17.21 -2.23
N MET A 156 2.83 -16.19 -2.91
CA MET A 156 2.82 -14.82 -2.42
C MET A 156 2.09 -13.90 -3.40
N GLY A 157 1.26 -13.01 -2.88
CA GLY A 157 0.55 -11.99 -3.67
C GLY A 157 0.41 -10.67 -2.93
N ILE A 158 -0.22 -9.71 -3.58
CA ILE A 158 -0.42 -8.35 -3.06
C ILE A 158 -1.87 -7.92 -3.29
N ILE A 159 -2.49 -7.35 -2.26
CA ILE A 159 -3.72 -6.56 -2.38
C ILE A 159 -3.47 -5.23 -1.66
N SER A 160 -3.29 -4.14 -2.40
CA SER A 160 -2.91 -2.86 -1.81
C SER A 160 -3.59 -1.67 -2.48
N ASN A 161 -3.99 -0.69 -1.68
CA ASN A 161 -4.31 0.64 -2.17
C ASN A 161 -3.01 1.30 -2.63
N ALA A 162 -2.78 1.31 -3.94
CA ALA A 162 -1.49 1.60 -4.52
C ALA A 162 -1.61 2.25 -5.89
N GLN A 163 -0.54 2.89 -6.34
CA GLN A 163 -0.43 3.53 -7.64
C GLN A 163 0.67 2.88 -8.49
N PHE A 164 0.84 3.32 -9.73
CA PHE A 164 1.76 2.70 -10.69
C PHE A 164 3.21 2.63 -10.20
N TYR A 165 3.63 3.55 -9.36
CA TYR A 165 5.00 3.65 -8.85
C TYR A 165 5.30 2.68 -7.71
N THR A 166 4.29 2.12 -7.07
CA THR A 166 4.46 1.21 -5.92
C THR A 166 5.33 0.01 -6.26
N ALA A 167 5.20 -0.53 -7.48
CA ALA A 167 6.04 -1.65 -7.93
C ALA A 167 7.54 -1.30 -8.00
N TYR A 168 7.91 -0.03 -8.14
CA TYR A 168 9.31 0.39 -8.19
C TYR A 168 10.02 0.26 -6.85
N LEU A 169 9.28 0.34 -5.72
CA LEU A 169 9.83 0.23 -4.37
C LEU A 169 10.62 -1.07 -4.19
N PHE A 170 10.08 -2.19 -4.67
CA PHE A 170 10.73 -3.49 -4.56
C PHE A 170 12.07 -3.49 -5.30
N LYS A 171 12.12 -2.99 -6.54
CA LYS A 171 13.35 -2.90 -7.31
C LYS A 171 14.35 -1.92 -6.68
N TRP A 172 13.90 -0.77 -6.21
CA TRP A 172 14.77 0.25 -5.64
C TRP A 172 15.41 -0.17 -4.31
N PHE A 173 14.68 -0.87 -3.47
CA PHE A 173 15.15 -1.23 -2.13
C PHE A 173 15.67 -2.67 -2.02
N LEU A 174 15.06 -3.62 -2.73
CA LEU A 174 15.38 -5.04 -2.65
C LEU A 174 16.12 -5.56 -3.90
N GLY A 175 16.42 -4.68 -4.86
CA GLY A 175 17.21 -5.02 -6.04
C GLY A 175 16.48 -5.88 -7.09
N SER A 176 15.24 -6.32 -6.83
CA SER A 176 14.48 -7.21 -7.71
C SER A 176 13.04 -6.75 -7.87
N ASP A 177 12.40 -7.13 -8.97
CA ASP A 177 10.97 -6.95 -9.14
C ASP A 177 10.17 -7.99 -8.34
N LEU A 178 8.85 -7.84 -8.31
CA LEU A 178 7.98 -8.74 -7.56
C LEU A 178 8.14 -10.20 -7.97
N LYS A 179 8.27 -10.49 -9.26
CA LYS A 179 8.44 -11.86 -9.76
C LYS A 179 9.75 -12.46 -9.27
N GLY A 180 10.84 -11.72 -9.36
CA GLY A 180 12.15 -12.14 -8.86
C GLY A 180 12.20 -12.33 -7.34
N LEU A 181 11.35 -11.61 -6.59
CA LEU A 181 11.14 -11.80 -5.15
C LEU A 181 10.22 -12.97 -4.80
N GLY A 182 9.63 -13.65 -5.79
CA GLY A 182 8.77 -14.82 -5.61
C GLY A 182 7.27 -14.53 -5.55
N PHE A 183 6.85 -13.29 -5.80
CA PHE A 183 5.42 -12.99 -5.91
C PHE A 183 4.83 -13.53 -7.22
N ASP A 184 3.65 -14.10 -7.12
CA ASP A 184 2.89 -14.56 -8.29
C ASP A 184 2.25 -13.35 -9.01
N PRO A 185 2.57 -13.10 -10.29
CA PRO A 185 2.03 -11.96 -11.03
C PRO A 185 0.50 -11.95 -11.14
N ASP A 186 -0.14 -13.11 -11.12
CA ASP A 186 -1.59 -13.26 -11.18
C ASP A 186 -2.28 -12.90 -9.86
N LEU A 187 -1.52 -12.78 -8.77
CA LEU A 187 -2.00 -12.45 -7.42
C LEU A 187 -1.59 -11.03 -6.98
N VAL A 188 -1.26 -10.14 -7.92
CA VAL A 188 -0.88 -8.75 -7.63
C VAL A 188 -1.99 -7.80 -8.02
N TYR A 189 -2.75 -7.35 -7.01
CA TYR A 189 -3.89 -6.45 -7.15
C TYR A 189 -3.58 -5.07 -6.58
N TYR A 190 -3.41 -4.09 -7.45
CA TYR A 190 -3.29 -2.68 -7.11
C TYR A 190 -4.61 -1.96 -7.36
N SER A 191 -5.11 -1.19 -6.41
CA SER A 191 -6.38 -0.46 -6.49
C SER A 191 -6.49 0.39 -7.77
N TYR A 192 -5.43 1.10 -8.15
CA TYR A 192 -5.46 1.97 -9.34
C TYR A 192 -5.71 1.22 -10.65
N LYS A 193 -5.32 -0.06 -10.75
CA LYS A 193 -5.54 -0.87 -11.97
C LYS A 193 -7.02 -1.20 -12.15
N LEU A 194 -7.70 -1.52 -11.06
CA LEU A 194 -9.12 -1.88 -11.03
C LEU A 194 -10.03 -0.66 -10.82
N GLU A 195 -9.47 0.51 -10.50
CA GLU A 195 -10.18 1.73 -10.12
C GLU A 195 -11.10 1.54 -8.89
N ILE A 196 -10.75 0.56 -8.03
CA ILE A 196 -11.46 0.20 -6.80
C ILE A 196 -10.45 0.09 -5.67
N ALA A 197 -10.74 0.75 -4.53
CA ALA A 197 -9.90 0.73 -3.34
C ALA A 197 -10.47 -0.17 -2.23
N LYS A 198 -9.63 -0.64 -1.33
CA LYS A 198 -10.04 -1.15 -0.02
C LYS A 198 -10.76 -0.02 0.75
N PRO A 199 -11.79 -0.31 1.53
CA PRO A 199 -12.23 -1.61 2.03
C PRO A 199 -13.22 -2.39 1.13
N SER A 200 -13.30 -2.11 -0.17
CA SER A 200 -14.10 -2.95 -1.07
C SER A 200 -13.63 -4.41 -0.99
N ALA A 201 -14.56 -5.34 -0.73
CA ALA A 201 -14.28 -6.76 -0.74
C ALA A 201 -13.91 -7.30 -2.14
N MET A 202 -14.19 -6.55 -3.20
CA MET A 202 -14.01 -7.01 -4.58
C MET A 202 -12.57 -7.45 -4.88
N LEU A 203 -11.55 -6.71 -4.39
CA LEU A 203 -10.15 -7.06 -4.59
C LEU A 203 -9.82 -8.44 -3.97
N PHE A 204 -10.37 -8.71 -2.79
CA PHE A 204 -10.19 -9.95 -2.05
C PHE A 204 -10.96 -11.10 -2.71
N GLN A 205 -12.18 -10.85 -3.17
CA GLN A 205 -13.02 -11.83 -3.88
C GLN A 205 -12.38 -12.28 -5.20
N ILE A 206 -11.80 -11.34 -5.97
CA ILE A 206 -11.05 -11.66 -7.21
C ILE A 206 -9.85 -12.57 -6.87
N ALA A 207 -9.09 -12.24 -5.81
CA ALA A 207 -7.98 -13.06 -5.36
C ALA A 207 -8.45 -14.46 -4.90
N ALA A 208 -9.53 -14.53 -4.11
CA ALA A 208 -10.11 -15.79 -3.64
C ALA A 208 -10.58 -16.69 -4.80
N GLN A 209 -11.25 -16.11 -5.80
CA GLN A 209 -11.66 -16.84 -6.99
C GLN A 209 -10.45 -17.41 -7.76
N LYS A 210 -9.41 -16.59 -7.95
CA LYS A 210 -8.18 -17.03 -8.62
C LYS A 210 -7.46 -18.14 -7.86
N LEU A 211 -7.43 -18.07 -6.54
CA LEU A 211 -6.84 -19.11 -5.68
C LEU A 211 -7.67 -20.39 -5.66
N LYS A 212 -9.00 -20.27 -5.66
CA LYS A 212 -9.91 -21.41 -5.75
C LYS A 212 -9.70 -22.21 -7.06
N GLU A 213 -9.44 -21.55 -8.18
CA GLU A 213 -9.09 -22.20 -9.47
C GLU A 213 -7.80 -23.03 -9.37
N ARG A 214 -6.94 -22.72 -8.39
CA ARG A 214 -5.70 -23.44 -8.08
C ARG A 214 -5.86 -24.45 -6.92
N GLY A 215 -7.08 -24.71 -6.47
CA GLY A 215 -7.36 -25.64 -5.37
C GLY A 215 -7.01 -25.11 -3.98
N ILE A 216 -6.84 -23.78 -3.82
CA ILE A 216 -6.56 -23.14 -2.53
C ILE A 216 -7.85 -22.51 -2.01
N LEU A 217 -8.29 -23.00 -0.84
CA LEU A 217 -9.50 -22.49 -0.18
C LEU A 217 -9.21 -21.18 0.59
N PRO A 218 -10.20 -20.32 0.82
CA PRO A 218 -10.01 -19.08 1.57
C PRO A 218 -9.32 -19.26 2.92
N LEU A 219 -9.66 -20.30 3.69
CA LEU A 219 -9.03 -20.61 4.97
C LEU A 219 -7.54 -20.97 4.88
N ASN A 220 -7.03 -21.33 3.70
CA ASN A 220 -5.61 -21.58 3.49
C ASN A 220 -4.86 -20.32 3.00
N VAL A 221 -5.51 -19.16 3.03
CA VAL A 221 -4.93 -17.86 2.65
C VAL A 221 -4.76 -17.01 3.89
N LEU A 222 -3.57 -16.48 4.11
CA LEU A 222 -3.30 -15.49 5.13
C LEU A 222 -3.18 -14.12 4.46
N TYR A 223 -3.98 -13.15 4.90
CA TYR A 223 -3.83 -11.76 4.52
C TYR A 223 -3.19 -10.96 5.65
N ILE A 224 -2.18 -10.15 5.32
CA ILE A 224 -1.43 -9.32 6.27
C ILE A 224 -1.57 -7.86 5.89
N GLY A 225 -2.04 -7.05 6.84
CA GLY A 225 -2.18 -5.60 6.67
C GLY A 225 -2.19 -4.86 8.01
N ASN A 226 -2.15 -3.54 7.97
CA ASN A 226 -2.02 -2.67 9.16
C ASN A 226 -3.30 -1.88 9.50
N ASP A 227 -4.38 -2.07 8.77
CA ASP A 227 -5.63 -1.32 8.93
C ASP A 227 -6.81 -2.30 9.15
N MET A 228 -7.47 -2.19 10.31
CA MET A 228 -8.60 -3.07 10.63
C MET A 228 -9.75 -2.95 9.63
N LEU A 229 -9.99 -1.75 9.09
CA LEU A 229 -11.09 -1.51 8.15
C LEU A 229 -10.70 -1.87 6.71
N ASN A 230 -9.51 -1.46 6.27
CA ASN A 230 -9.11 -1.62 4.88
C ASN A 230 -8.51 -3.00 4.58
N ASP A 231 -7.99 -3.68 5.60
CA ASP A 231 -7.27 -4.94 5.46
C ASP A 231 -8.00 -6.11 6.10
N ILE A 232 -8.19 -6.03 7.43
CA ILE A 232 -8.68 -7.17 8.20
C ILE A 232 -10.16 -7.43 7.92
N TYR A 233 -10.99 -6.39 7.88
CA TYR A 233 -12.42 -6.53 7.62
C TYR A 233 -12.72 -7.23 6.28
N PRO A 234 -12.28 -6.74 5.11
CA PRO A 234 -12.62 -7.37 3.84
C PRO A 234 -11.93 -8.73 3.64
N ALA A 235 -10.76 -8.96 4.23
CA ALA A 235 -10.11 -10.27 4.19
C ALA A 235 -10.92 -11.31 4.95
N LYS A 236 -11.39 -10.99 6.17
CA LYS A 236 -12.27 -11.89 6.95
C LYS A 236 -13.63 -12.11 6.30
N ASP A 237 -14.22 -11.09 5.73
CA ASP A 237 -15.48 -11.19 4.98
C ASP A 237 -15.35 -12.14 3.77
N THR A 238 -14.16 -12.24 3.19
CA THR A 238 -13.83 -13.18 2.11
C THR A 238 -13.49 -14.60 2.63
N GLY A 239 -13.35 -14.78 3.94
CA GLY A 239 -13.01 -16.05 4.58
C GLY A 239 -11.52 -16.34 4.71
N PHE A 240 -10.66 -15.34 4.51
CA PHE A 240 -9.21 -15.47 4.74
C PHE A 240 -8.87 -15.47 6.23
N GLN A 241 -7.79 -16.13 6.61
CA GLN A 241 -7.13 -15.90 7.89
C GLN A 241 -6.39 -14.56 7.81
N THR A 242 -6.23 -13.88 8.94
CA THR A 242 -5.74 -12.49 8.94
C THR A 242 -4.65 -12.27 9.97
N ALA A 243 -3.66 -11.45 9.61
CA ALA A 243 -2.66 -10.94 10.54
C ALA A 243 -2.69 -9.39 10.53
N LEU A 244 -2.94 -8.79 11.68
CA LEU A 244 -2.76 -7.36 11.87
C LEU A 244 -1.28 -7.06 12.10
N PHE A 245 -0.66 -6.35 11.17
CA PHE A 245 0.70 -5.86 11.33
C PHE A 245 0.71 -4.57 12.16
N ALA A 246 1.21 -4.65 13.37
CA ALA A 246 1.27 -3.56 14.34
C ALA A 246 2.70 -3.06 14.58
N GLY A 247 3.58 -3.15 13.59
CA GLY A 247 5.00 -2.81 13.73
C GLY A 247 5.31 -1.32 13.67
N ASP A 248 4.40 -0.47 13.13
CA ASP A 248 4.63 0.97 13.06
C ASP A 248 3.39 1.78 13.47
N ARG A 249 3.53 2.54 14.56
CA ARG A 249 2.46 3.41 15.10
C ARG A 249 1.96 4.46 14.12
N ARG A 250 2.79 4.91 13.15
CA ARG A 250 2.37 5.89 12.15
C ARG A 250 1.26 5.35 11.23
N SER A 251 1.36 4.09 10.88
CA SER A 251 0.50 3.44 9.90
C SER A 251 -0.57 2.52 10.50
N LEU A 252 -0.43 2.06 11.74
CA LEU A 252 -1.42 1.23 12.40
C LEU A 252 -2.78 1.96 12.52
N ARG A 253 -3.86 1.31 12.08
CA ARG A 253 -5.23 1.84 12.08
C ARG A 253 -6.19 0.83 12.71
N LEU A 254 -6.49 1.01 14.00
CA LEU A 254 -7.42 0.12 14.72
C LEU A 254 -8.89 0.41 14.40
N ARG A 255 -9.22 1.60 13.90
CA ARG A 255 -10.58 1.97 13.48
C ARG A 255 -11.66 1.75 14.54
N VAL A 256 -11.34 2.03 15.80
CA VAL A 256 -12.20 1.75 16.97
C VAL A 256 -13.59 2.39 16.90
N ASP A 257 -13.72 3.49 16.16
CA ASP A 257 -14.99 4.22 15.98
C ASP A 257 -15.82 3.70 14.79
N ASP A 258 -15.30 2.77 13.97
CA ASP A 258 -16.03 2.19 12.84
C ASP A 258 -16.78 0.94 13.28
N LEU A 259 -18.11 0.93 13.07
CA LEU A 259 -18.97 -0.18 13.49
C LEU A 259 -18.56 -1.53 12.88
N ARG A 260 -17.94 -1.55 11.69
CA ARG A 260 -17.44 -2.77 11.04
C ARG A 260 -16.23 -3.36 11.76
N CYS A 261 -15.54 -2.55 12.57
CA CYS A 261 -14.33 -2.95 13.28
C CYS A 261 -14.57 -3.20 14.78
N LYS A 262 -15.77 -2.86 15.32
CA LYS A 262 -16.04 -2.85 16.76
C LYS A 262 -15.79 -4.20 17.47
N ASP A 263 -16.22 -5.32 16.84
CA ASP A 263 -16.05 -6.66 17.38
C ASP A 263 -15.14 -7.52 16.49
N LEU A 264 -14.38 -6.88 15.61
CA LEU A 264 -13.50 -7.52 14.67
C LEU A 264 -12.13 -7.75 15.31
N ASN A 265 -11.66 -9.01 15.26
CA ASN A 265 -10.30 -9.36 15.67
C ASN A 265 -9.55 -10.02 14.51
N ALA A 266 -8.28 -9.68 14.34
CA ALA A 266 -7.38 -10.45 13.50
C ALA A 266 -7.10 -11.84 14.14
N ASP A 267 -6.75 -12.84 13.34
CA ASP A 267 -6.38 -14.17 13.86
C ASP A 267 -4.99 -14.13 14.49
N LEU A 268 -4.10 -13.28 13.94
CA LEU A 268 -2.79 -12.94 14.50
C LEU A 268 -2.64 -11.43 14.66
N VAL A 269 -1.88 -11.00 15.66
CA VAL A 269 -1.24 -9.68 15.75
C VAL A 269 0.26 -9.92 15.74
N ILE A 270 0.97 -9.25 14.82
CA ILE A 270 2.43 -9.28 14.74
C ILE A 270 2.99 -7.86 14.75
N THR A 271 4.15 -7.65 15.37
CA THR A 271 4.84 -6.37 15.47
C THR A 271 6.17 -6.34 14.71
N ASP A 272 6.59 -7.49 14.21
CA ASP A 272 7.73 -7.65 13.30
C ASP A 272 7.38 -8.71 12.25
N LEU A 273 7.93 -8.57 11.03
CA LEU A 273 7.61 -9.47 9.92
C LEU A 273 8.17 -10.90 10.12
N ASP A 274 9.26 -11.06 10.86
CA ASP A 274 9.83 -12.39 11.14
C ASP A 274 8.95 -13.25 12.06
N GLN A 275 8.08 -12.62 12.84
CA GLN A 275 7.10 -13.32 13.67
C GLN A 275 6.07 -14.13 12.86
N LEU A 276 5.99 -13.88 11.55
CA LEU A 276 5.19 -14.70 10.65
C LEU A 276 5.81 -16.07 10.39
N ILE A 277 7.15 -16.19 10.44
CA ILE A 277 7.88 -17.39 9.99
C ILE A 277 7.42 -18.69 10.70
N PRO A 278 7.19 -18.73 12.02
CA PRO A 278 6.70 -19.92 12.70
C PRO A 278 5.32 -20.40 12.21
N HIS A 279 4.55 -19.53 11.59
CA HIS A 279 3.20 -19.82 11.08
C HIS A 279 3.17 -20.28 9.62
N LEU A 280 4.33 -20.36 8.97
CA LEU A 280 4.48 -20.80 7.58
C LEU A 280 4.76 -22.32 7.46
N VAL A 281 4.90 -23.02 8.55
CA VAL A 281 5.25 -24.46 8.58
C VAL A 281 4.04 -25.32 8.27
#